data_b2fad09aef5f0568e89d544283164ad4
#
_entry.id   b2fad09aef5f0568e89d544283164ad4
#
_cell.length_a   1.000
_cell.length_b   1.000
_cell.length_c   1.000
_cell.angle_alpha   90.00
_cell.angle_beta   90.00
_cell.angle_gamma   90.00
#
_symmetry.space_group_name_H-M   'P 1'
#
loop_
_entity.id
_entity.type
_entity.pdbx_description
1 polymer ?
#
loop_
_entity_poly.entity_id
_entity_poly.type
_entity_poly.pdbx_seq_one_letter_code
_entity_poly.pdbx_strand_id
1 'polypeptide(L)'
;MPLLNPAASRVIDPVLSSVAQGYKHPGMVASALFPQVNVPLRGGKIITFGKEDFMLYNAGRAPGENTKRVSFGYSAGDYALSDYSLEGTVPIENLQEGLNGPGIDHAALAINRVQAIMALRLEKQAADIACAAGSYASANKTTLTSTAQWSDYTGVSQPTRVIETAKEAVRAATGKVPNTIVMGAKVFSALKNHPVIIDRIKYTGRDVVTVELLAALFDVQRVLVGGAIYSNDAGTAFTDVWGKFVVVAYTELGSVADMGAPSYGYTYNLNGYPLVEEPYYDRNAKSWIYPVTRAEAPVLASASAGYLITTAVA
;
A
#
# COMPACT_ATOMS: atom_id res chain seq x y z
N MET A 1 19.28 39.12 9.16
CA MET A 1 18.10 38.54 9.79
C MET A 1 18.33 37.06 9.84
N PRO A 2 18.18 36.38 10.99
CA PRO A 2 18.25 34.92 11.00
C PRO A 2 17.06 34.41 10.19
N LEU A 3 17.31 33.48 9.26
CA LEU A 3 16.29 32.80 8.51
C LEU A 3 15.40 32.03 9.51
N LEU A 4 14.15 32.41 9.64
CA LEU A 4 13.17 31.69 10.45
C LEU A 4 13.09 30.27 9.91
N ASN A 5 13.52 29.31 10.72
CA ASN A 5 13.37 27.89 10.38
C ASN A 5 11.86 27.54 10.45
N PRO A 6 11.18 27.25 9.33
CA PRO A 6 9.74 26.98 9.34
C PRO A 6 9.37 25.78 10.22
N ALA A 7 10.28 24.84 10.44
CA ALA A 7 10.08 23.72 11.33
C ALA A 7 10.05 24.12 12.82
N ALA A 8 10.73 25.22 13.19
CA ALA A 8 10.74 25.71 14.56
C ALA A 8 9.54 26.61 14.89
N SER A 9 8.76 27.04 13.89
CA SER A 9 7.58 27.88 14.09
C SER A 9 6.30 27.08 14.37
N ARG A 10 6.33 25.76 14.18
CA ARG A 10 5.20 24.88 14.48
C ARG A 10 5.29 24.40 15.92
N VAL A 11 4.33 24.78 16.75
CA VAL A 11 4.18 24.20 18.09
C VAL A 11 3.48 22.84 17.94
N ILE A 12 4.14 21.79 18.40
CA ILE A 12 3.70 20.40 18.23
C ILE A 12 3.31 19.86 19.60
N ASP A 13 2.15 19.21 19.68
CA ASP A 13 1.78 18.42 20.85
C ASP A 13 2.45 17.04 20.76
N PRO A 14 3.42 16.70 21.62
CA PRO A 14 4.15 15.44 21.54
C PRO A 14 3.29 14.24 21.94
N VAL A 15 2.32 14.42 22.85
CA VAL A 15 1.46 13.33 23.33
C VAL A 15 0.47 12.94 22.24
N LEU A 16 -0.25 13.92 21.69
CA LEU A 16 -1.22 13.68 20.62
C LEU A 16 -0.54 13.22 19.34
N SER A 17 0.69 13.68 19.06
CA SER A 17 1.50 13.17 17.93
C SER A 17 1.86 11.70 18.11
N SER A 18 2.18 11.25 19.33
CA SER A 18 2.46 9.82 19.57
C SER A 18 1.21 8.95 19.38
N VAL A 19 0.03 9.43 19.77
CA VAL A 19 -1.26 8.76 19.50
C VAL A 19 -1.51 8.64 18.00
N ALA A 20 -1.28 9.72 17.26
CA ALA A 20 -1.44 9.73 15.81
C ALA A 20 -0.47 8.77 15.09
N GLN A 21 0.78 8.69 15.54
CA GLN A 21 1.79 7.77 14.98
C GLN A 21 1.49 6.30 15.31
N GLY A 22 0.90 6.04 16.45
CA GLY A 22 0.49 4.69 16.88
C GLY A 22 -0.80 4.19 16.20
N TYR A 23 -1.54 5.04 15.51
CA TYR A 23 -2.82 4.67 14.92
C TYR A 23 -2.67 3.74 13.72
N LYS A 24 -3.30 2.56 13.79
CA LYS A 24 -3.42 1.60 12.67
C LYS A 24 -4.88 1.31 12.42
N HIS A 25 -5.33 1.48 11.18
CA HIS A 25 -6.70 1.14 10.79
C HIS A 25 -6.78 -0.34 10.38
N PRO A 26 -7.59 -1.17 11.04
CA PRO A 26 -7.82 -2.54 10.61
C PRO A 26 -8.52 -2.54 9.23
N GLY A 27 -8.06 -3.41 8.32
CA GLY A 27 -8.64 -3.55 6.99
C GLY A 27 -7.99 -2.72 5.88
N MET A 28 -6.97 -1.89 6.21
CA MET A 28 -6.13 -1.24 5.21
C MET A 28 -4.99 -2.17 4.80
N VAL A 29 -4.82 -2.40 3.51
CA VAL A 29 -3.84 -3.37 2.96
C VAL A 29 -2.77 -2.72 2.09
N ALA A 30 -2.89 -1.42 1.79
CA ALA A 30 -1.93 -0.69 0.96
C ALA A 30 -0.51 -0.76 1.51
N SER A 31 -0.32 -0.73 2.84
CA SER A 31 0.99 -0.83 3.48
C SER A 31 1.73 -2.14 3.20
N ALA A 32 1.04 -3.16 2.74
CA ALA A 32 1.65 -4.42 2.35
C ALA A 32 2.25 -4.37 0.93
N LEU A 33 1.66 -3.58 0.02
CA LEU A 33 2.19 -3.33 -1.33
C LEU A 33 3.17 -2.15 -1.35
N PHE A 34 2.92 -1.16 -0.52
CA PHE A 34 3.70 0.07 -0.39
C PHE A 34 4.18 0.23 1.06
N PRO A 35 5.19 -0.54 1.49
CA PRO A 35 5.76 -0.39 2.83
C PRO A 35 6.21 1.04 3.09
N GLN A 36 6.05 1.50 4.33
CA GLN A 36 6.41 2.87 4.72
C GLN A 36 7.91 3.01 4.91
N VAL A 37 8.47 4.05 4.32
CA VAL A 37 9.90 4.42 4.43
C VAL A 37 9.98 5.88 4.85
N ASN A 38 10.68 6.14 5.95
CA ASN A 38 10.90 7.50 6.42
C ASN A 38 12.08 8.14 5.70
N VAL A 39 11.86 9.34 5.17
CA VAL A 39 12.87 10.10 4.42
C VAL A 39 13.10 11.48 5.06
N PRO A 40 14.34 12.00 5.00
CA PRO A 40 14.65 13.31 5.57
C PRO A 40 14.25 14.49 4.67
N LEU A 41 14.05 14.24 3.36
CA LEU A 41 13.79 15.27 2.35
C LEU A 41 12.43 15.07 1.69
N ARG A 42 11.78 16.16 1.30
CA ARG A 42 10.46 16.17 0.63
C ARG A 42 10.48 15.68 -0.81
N GLY A 43 11.65 15.60 -1.41
CA GLY A 43 11.85 15.10 -2.77
C GLY A 43 13.19 14.42 -2.91
N GLY A 44 13.27 13.44 -3.79
CA GLY A 44 14.50 12.70 -4.04
C GLY A 44 14.37 11.77 -5.22
N LYS A 45 15.44 11.06 -5.50
CA LYS A 45 15.48 10.07 -6.58
C LYS A 45 15.27 8.67 -6.05
N ILE A 46 14.49 7.89 -6.79
CA ILE A 46 14.27 6.48 -6.54
C ILE A 46 15.19 5.70 -7.46
N ILE A 47 15.95 4.77 -6.90
CA ILE A 47 16.78 3.86 -7.69
C ILE A 47 15.85 2.81 -8.30
N THR A 48 15.79 2.74 -9.62
CA THR A 48 15.06 1.70 -10.34
C THR A 48 16.07 0.70 -10.88
N PHE A 49 15.78 -0.58 -10.67
CA PHE A 49 16.62 -1.69 -11.12
C PHE A 49 16.25 -2.04 -12.57
N GLY A 50 17.27 -2.14 -13.43
CA GLY A 50 17.13 -2.54 -14.81
C GLY A 50 17.48 -4.02 -15.03
N LYS A 51 17.29 -4.49 -16.26
CA LYS A 51 17.74 -5.85 -16.69
C LYS A 51 19.26 -5.99 -16.65
N GLU A 52 19.98 -4.90 -16.61
CA GLU A 52 21.45 -4.83 -16.60
C GLU A 52 22.05 -5.50 -15.37
N ASP A 53 21.32 -5.47 -14.24
CA ASP A 53 21.76 -6.09 -12.98
C ASP A 53 21.77 -7.64 -13.05
N PHE A 54 21.10 -8.21 -14.05
CA PHE A 54 21.03 -9.66 -14.27
C PHE A 54 21.86 -10.15 -15.46
N MET A 55 22.69 -9.29 -16.07
CA MET A 55 23.53 -9.67 -17.21
C MET A 55 24.73 -10.47 -16.75
N LEU A 56 24.96 -11.59 -17.42
CA LEU A 56 26.17 -12.38 -17.24
C LEU A 56 27.32 -11.73 -18.03
N TYR A 57 28.23 -11.11 -17.30
CA TYR A 57 29.44 -10.54 -17.88
C TYR A 57 30.53 -11.61 -17.97
N ASN A 58 31.21 -11.67 -19.12
CA ASN A 58 32.39 -12.52 -19.25
C ASN A 58 33.54 -11.94 -18.39
N ALA A 59 33.70 -12.48 -17.18
CA ALA A 59 34.71 -12.08 -16.21
C ALA A 59 36.08 -12.73 -16.42
N GLY A 60 36.20 -13.62 -17.45
CA GLY A 60 37.47 -14.26 -17.78
C GLY A 60 38.53 -13.23 -18.15
N ARG A 61 39.71 -13.34 -17.55
CA ARG A 61 40.88 -12.49 -17.78
C ARG A 61 42.13 -13.35 -17.98
N ALA A 62 42.89 -13.10 -19.05
CA ALA A 62 44.20 -13.68 -19.22
C ALA A 62 45.23 -12.99 -18.30
N PRO A 63 46.31 -13.70 -17.92
CA PRO A 63 47.40 -13.07 -17.18
C PRO A 63 47.97 -11.88 -17.96
N GLY A 64 48.03 -10.69 -17.31
CA GLY A 64 48.51 -9.45 -17.92
C GLY A 64 47.44 -8.60 -18.62
N GLU A 65 46.23 -9.08 -18.84
CA GLU A 65 45.14 -8.26 -19.39
C GLU A 65 44.49 -7.32 -18.38
N ASN A 66 43.93 -6.23 -18.88
CA ASN A 66 43.16 -5.27 -18.06
C ASN A 66 41.87 -5.90 -17.54
N THR A 67 41.54 -5.63 -16.29
CA THR A 67 40.25 -6.02 -15.69
C THR A 67 39.09 -5.29 -16.38
N LYS A 68 38.07 -6.03 -16.82
CA LYS A 68 36.85 -5.45 -17.39
C LYS A 68 36.09 -4.66 -16.32
N ARG A 69 35.66 -3.46 -16.67
CA ARG A 69 34.89 -2.59 -15.77
C ARG A 69 33.41 -2.69 -16.11
N VAL A 70 32.59 -2.90 -15.11
CA VAL A 70 31.14 -2.85 -15.22
C VAL A 70 30.69 -1.54 -14.57
N SER A 71 29.92 -0.74 -15.31
CA SER A 71 29.30 0.47 -14.78
C SER A 71 27.81 0.16 -14.55
N PHE A 72 27.34 0.38 -13.33
CA PHE A 72 25.93 0.28 -13.03
C PHE A 72 25.25 1.61 -13.35
N GLY A 73 24.31 1.58 -14.27
CA GLY A 73 23.45 2.72 -14.59
C GLY A 73 22.27 2.76 -13.63
N TYR A 74 22.08 3.86 -12.92
CA TYR A 74 20.88 4.08 -12.14
C TYR A 74 19.86 4.80 -13.01
N SER A 75 18.77 4.12 -13.37
CA SER A 75 17.58 4.83 -13.82
C SER A 75 16.88 5.38 -12.59
N ALA A 76 16.64 6.69 -12.57
CA ALA A 76 16.07 7.35 -11.42
C ALA A 76 14.66 7.84 -11.74
N GLY A 77 13.65 7.34 -11.02
CA GLY A 77 12.38 8.01 -10.84
C GLY A 77 12.49 9.09 -9.77
N ASP A 78 11.66 10.10 -9.84
CA ASP A 78 11.59 11.13 -8.80
C ASP A 78 10.40 10.85 -7.87
N TYR A 79 10.58 11.05 -6.56
CA TYR A 79 9.47 11.14 -5.63
C TYR A 79 9.31 12.56 -5.11
N ALA A 80 8.08 12.99 -4.94
CA ALA A 80 7.74 14.25 -4.30
C ALA A 80 6.66 13.99 -3.25
N LEU A 81 6.91 14.42 -2.01
CA LEU A 81 5.94 14.31 -0.94
C LEU A 81 4.90 15.43 -1.07
N SER A 82 3.65 15.08 -0.85
CA SER A 82 2.55 16.04 -0.75
C SER A 82 2.13 16.19 0.70
N ASP A 83 1.87 17.42 1.11
CA ASP A 83 1.35 17.72 2.43
C ASP A 83 -0.17 17.61 2.45
N TYR A 84 -0.67 16.91 3.45
CA TYR A 84 -2.09 16.74 3.69
C TYR A 84 -2.39 17.11 5.13
N SER A 85 -3.32 18.04 5.32
CA SER A 85 -3.75 18.47 6.64
C SER A 85 -5.27 18.40 6.73
N LEU A 86 -5.74 17.89 7.85
CA LEU A 86 -7.16 17.91 8.23
C LEU A 86 -7.27 18.26 9.71
N GLU A 87 -8.35 18.94 10.05
CA GLU A 87 -8.64 19.40 11.41
C GLU A 87 -9.82 18.65 11.99
N GLY A 88 -9.65 18.12 13.20
CA GLY A 88 -10.72 17.56 13.99
C GLY A 88 -11.33 18.63 14.89
N THR A 89 -12.63 18.87 14.79
CA THR A 89 -13.34 19.86 15.61
C THR A 89 -14.09 19.19 16.74
N VAL A 90 -13.96 19.72 17.95
CA VAL A 90 -14.70 19.28 19.15
C VAL A 90 -15.39 20.49 19.79
N PRO A 91 -16.73 20.57 19.73
CA PRO A 91 -17.49 21.63 20.40
C PRO A 91 -17.24 21.65 21.91
N ILE A 92 -17.24 22.84 22.51
CA ILE A 92 -16.93 23.00 23.95
C ILE A 92 -17.98 22.31 24.81
N GLU A 93 -19.22 22.23 24.34
CA GLU A 93 -20.32 21.57 25.01
C GLU A 93 -20.04 20.07 25.18
N ASN A 94 -19.54 19.40 24.13
CA ASN A 94 -19.17 17.98 24.16
C ASN A 94 -18.00 17.72 25.12
N LEU A 95 -17.03 18.64 25.19
CA LEU A 95 -15.92 18.53 26.14
C LEU A 95 -16.41 18.64 27.59
N GLN A 96 -17.36 19.56 27.87
CA GLN A 96 -17.93 19.71 29.18
C GLN A 96 -18.78 18.49 29.61
N GLU A 97 -19.54 17.93 28.68
CA GLU A 97 -20.30 16.70 28.92
C GLU A 97 -19.38 15.50 29.15
N GLY A 98 -18.28 15.40 28.41
CA GLY A 98 -17.28 14.34 28.56
C GLY A 98 -16.55 14.36 29.89
N LEU A 99 -16.29 15.56 30.43
CA LEU A 99 -15.69 15.73 31.76
C LEU A 99 -16.65 15.34 32.91
N ASN A 100 -17.95 15.47 32.70
CA ASN A 100 -19.00 15.15 33.68
C ASN A 100 -19.58 13.74 33.50
N GLY A 101 -19.20 13.04 32.41
CA GLY A 101 -19.68 11.71 32.02
C GLY A 101 -18.65 10.60 32.23
N PRO A 102 -18.73 9.50 31.45
CA PRO A 102 -17.90 8.30 31.60
C PRO A 102 -16.43 8.45 31.15
N GLY A 103 -15.88 9.67 31.16
CA GLY A 103 -14.44 9.89 30.91
C GLY A 103 -13.98 9.65 29.47
N ILE A 104 -14.80 10.03 28.47
CA ILE A 104 -14.44 9.93 27.06
C ILE A 104 -13.45 11.03 26.67
N ASP A 105 -12.29 10.67 26.19
CA ASP A 105 -11.33 11.62 25.62
C ASP A 105 -11.76 12.03 24.20
N HIS A 106 -12.49 13.13 24.10
CA HIS A 106 -12.97 13.65 22.83
C HIS A 106 -11.84 14.17 21.93
N ALA A 107 -10.70 14.58 22.49
CA ALA A 107 -9.53 15.02 21.73
C ALA A 107 -8.90 13.83 21.00
N ALA A 108 -8.61 12.75 21.71
CA ALA A 108 -8.09 11.52 21.12
C ALA A 108 -9.06 10.94 20.08
N LEU A 109 -10.37 10.99 20.35
CA LEU A 109 -11.40 10.54 19.42
C LEU A 109 -11.41 11.35 18.12
N ALA A 110 -11.30 12.67 18.21
CA ALA A 110 -11.24 13.55 17.03
C ALA A 110 -9.99 13.28 16.18
N ILE A 111 -8.84 13.15 16.82
CA ILE A 111 -7.57 12.83 16.14
C ILE A 111 -7.66 11.46 15.45
N ASN A 112 -8.18 10.44 16.14
CA ASN A 112 -8.33 9.10 15.57
C ASN A 112 -9.27 9.08 14.35
N ARG A 113 -10.35 9.87 14.38
CA ARG A 113 -11.25 10.03 13.23
C ARG A 113 -10.54 10.68 12.04
N VAL A 114 -9.79 11.75 12.28
CA VAL A 114 -8.99 12.41 11.24
C VAL A 114 -7.95 11.44 10.66
N GLN A 115 -7.28 10.68 11.51
CA GLN A 115 -6.31 9.66 11.08
C GLN A 115 -6.96 8.57 10.24
N ALA A 116 -8.18 8.13 10.58
CA ALA A 116 -8.92 7.15 9.79
C ALA A 116 -9.24 7.67 8.38
N ILE A 117 -9.66 8.93 8.26
CA ILE A 117 -9.94 9.56 6.97
C ILE A 117 -8.66 9.69 6.14
N MET A 118 -7.55 10.12 6.76
CA MET A 118 -6.26 10.22 6.07
C MET A 118 -5.72 8.85 5.64
N ALA A 119 -5.89 7.82 6.48
CA ALA A 119 -5.50 6.45 6.12
C ALA A 119 -6.33 5.92 4.94
N LEU A 120 -7.64 6.19 4.92
CA LEU A 120 -8.51 5.81 3.80
C LEU A 120 -8.09 6.53 2.50
N ARG A 121 -7.70 7.80 2.58
CA ARG A 121 -7.16 8.54 1.44
C ARG A 121 -5.88 7.90 0.90
N LEU A 122 -4.94 7.56 1.79
CA LEU A 122 -3.69 6.89 1.40
C LEU A 122 -3.97 5.53 0.76
N GLU A 123 -4.88 4.75 1.34
CA GLU A 123 -5.33 3.46 0.80
C GLU A 123 -5.88 3.61 -0.62
N LYS A 124 -6.73 4.64 -0.84
CA LYS A 124 -7.30 4.93 -2.16
C LYS A 124 -6.24 5.34 -3.17
N GLN A 125 -5.31 6.24 -2.79
CA GLN A 125 -4.20 6.63 -3.66
C GLN A 125 -3.31 5.44 -4.04
N ALA A 126 -2.96 4.59 -3.07
CA ALA A 126 -2.16 3.40 -3.31
C ALA A 126 -2.89 2.40 -4.23
N ALA A 127 -4.19 2.20 -4.02
CA ALA A 127 -5.01 1.36 -4.88
C ALA A 127 -5.10 1.92 -6.30
N ASP A 128 -5.26 3.24 -6.48
CA ASP A 128 -5.30 3.87 -7.80
C ASP A 128 -3.99 3.66 -8.58
N ILE A 129 -2.85 3.76 -7.88
CA ILE A 129 -1.54 3.49 -8.48
C ILE A 129 -1.40 2.01 -8.82
N ALA A 130 -1.76 1.12 -7.89
CA ALA A 130 -1.62 -0.33 -8.05
C ALA A 130 -2.56 -0.91 -9.10
N CYS A 131 -3.76 -0.37 -9.25
CA CYS A 131 -4.77 -0.83 -10.21
C CYS A 131 -4.69 -0.13 -11.57
N ALA A 132 -3.75 0.83 -11.74
CA ALA A 132 -3.55 1.53 -13.00
C ALA A 132 -2.90 0.61 -14.05
N ALA A 133 -3.71 0.03 -14.93
CA ALA A 133 -3.24 -0.89 -15.96
C ALA A 133 -2.20 -0.27 -16.92
N GLY A 134 -2.17 1.06 -17.04
CA GLY A 134 -1.17 1.80 -17.83
C GLY A 134 0.24 1.73 -17.27
N SER A 135 0.39 1.50 -15.96
CA SER A 135 1.70 1.42 -15.29
C SER A 135 2.43 0.10 -15.55
N TYR A 136 1.72 -0.94 -16.03
CA TYR A 136 2.28 -2.27 -16.23
C TYR A 136 2.56 -2.54 -17.71
N ALA A 137 3.67 -3.22 -17.97
CA ALA A 137 3.93 -3.80 -19.29
C ALA A 137 2.85 -4.83 -19.66
N SER A 138 2.67 -5.08 -20.95
CA SER A 138 1.68 -6.06 -21.43
C SER A 138 1.91 -7.47 -20.87
N ALA A 139 3.15 -7.83 -20.62
CA ALA A 139 3.53 -9.12 -20.03
C ALA A 139 3.19 -9.23 -18.52
N ASN A 140 2.99 -8.11 -17.84
CA ASN A 140 2.76 -8.05 -16.40
C ASN A 140 1.31 -7.67 -16.06
N LYS A 141 0.38 -7.88 -16.96
CA LYS A 141 -1.06 -7.67 -16.72
C LYS A 141 -1.92 -8.62 -17.51
N THR A 142 -3.08 -8.94 -16.95
CA THR A 142 -4.12 -9.75 -17.60
C THR A 142 -5.49 -9.18 -17.26
N THR A 143 -6.36 -9.15 -18.26
CA THR A 143 -7.78 -8.84 -18.07
C THR A 143 -8.58 -10.12 -18.24
N LEU A 144 -9.31 -10.53 -17.21
CA LEU A 144 -10.19 -11.68 -17.29
C LEU A 144 -11.56 -11.27 -17.84
N THR A 145 -12.10 -12.06 -18.75
CA THR A 145 -13.37 -11.77 -19.40
C THR A 145 -14.24 -13.01 -19.44
N SER A 146 -15.55 -12.82 -19.36
CA SER A 146 -16.55 -13.89 -19.51
C SER A 146 -16.24 -15.11 -18.62
N THR A 147 -16.17 -16.30 -19.18
CA THR A 147 -15.94 -17.57 -18.49
C THR A 147 -14.56 -17.74 -17.84
N ALA A 148 -13.60 -16.87 -18.13
CA ALA A 148 -12.32 -16.86 -17.46
C ALA A 148 -12.36 -16.13 -16.09
N GLN A 149 -13.40 -15.35 -15.81
CA GLN A 149 -13.56 -14.66 -14.53
C GLN A 149 -13.79 -15.66 -13.39
N TRP A 150 -13.28 -15.34 -12.22
CA TRP A 150 -13.32 -16.24 -11.06
C TRP A 150 -14.70 -16.33 -10.39
N SER A 151 -15.65 -15.52 -10.83
CA SER A 151 -17.06 -15.64 -10.50
C SER A 151 -17.81 -16.65 -11.38
N ASP A 152 -17.18 -17.15 -12.44
CA ASP A 152 -17.72 -18.21 -13.27
C ASP A 152 -17.31 -19.59 -12.72
N TYR A 153 -18.29 -20.35 -12.28
CA TYR A 153 -18.12 -21.68 -11.69
C TYR A 153 -18.39 -22.83 -12.69
N THR A 154 -18.47 -22.54 -13.98
CA THR A 154 -18.74 -23.54 -15.03
C THR A 154 -17.55 -24.47 -15.32
N GLY A 155 -16.40 -24.25 -14.67
CA GLY A 155 -15.22 -25.11 -14.77
C GLY A 155 -14.13 -24.61 -15.75
N VAL A 156 -14.38 -23.53 -16.48
CA VAL A 156 -13.38 -22.91 -17.39
C VAL A 156 -12.40 -22.03 -16.61
N SER A 157 -12.88 -21.37 -15.58
CA SER A 157 -12.07 -20.49 -14.74
C SER A 157 -11.02 -21.28 -13.95
N GLN A 158 -9.75 -20.80 -13.97
CA GLN A 158 -8.61 -21.45 -13.35
C GLN A 158 -7.79 -20.44 -12.51
N PRO A 159 -8.25 -20.04 -11.31
CA PRO A 159 -7.59 -19.02 -10.49
C PRO A 159 -6.13 -19.35 -10.17
N THR A 160 -5.86 -20.60 -9.79
CA THR A 160 -4.51 -21.05 -9.43
C THR A 160 -3.53 -20.92 -10.59
N ARG A 161 -3.95 -21.32 -11.81
CA ARG A 161 -3.11 -21.21 -13.00
C ARG A 161 -2.82 -19.76 -13.37
N VAL A 162 -3.80 -18.87 -13.24
CA VAL A 162 -3.62 -17.44 -13.53
C VAL A 162 -2.62 -16.82 -12.54
N ILE A 163 -2.71 -17.17 -11.26
CA ILE A 163 -1.75 -16.69 -10.25
C ILE A 163 -0.35 -17.26 -10.48
N GLU A 164 -0.22 -18.53 -10.86
CA GLU A 164 1.08 -19.11 -11.20
C GLU A 164 1.70 -18.42 -12.43
N THR A 165 0.91 -18.13 -13.46
CA THR A 165 1.36 -17.33 -14.60
C THR A 165 1.82 -15.94 -14.18
N ALA A 166 1.10 -15.30 -13.28
CA ALA A 166 1.48 -14.01 -12.72
C ALA A 166 2.80 -14.07 -11.94
N LYS A 167 2.98 -15.10 -11.11
CA LYS A 167 4.23 -15.34 -10.36
C LYS A 167 5.42 -15.53 -11.31
N GLU A 168 5.24 -16.33 -12.34
CA GLU A 168 6.29 -16.59 -13.32
C GLU A 168 6.65 -15.36 -14.14
N ALA A 169 5.67 -14.53 -14.52
CA ALA A 169 5.93 -13.28 -15.22
C ALA A 169 6.78 -12.31 -14.39
N VAL A 170 6.48 -12.17 -13.09
CA VAL A 170 7.26 -11.34 -12.17
C VAL A 170 8.65 -11.94 -11.97
N ARG A 171 8.76 -13.25 -11.76
CA ARG A 171 10.05 -13.93 -11.62
C ARG A 171 10.94 -13.75 -12.86
N ALA A 172 10.36 -13.88 -14.04
CA ALA A 172 11.08 -13.69 -15.30
C ALA A 172 11.53 -12.23 -15.51
N ALA A 173 10.78 -11.26 -14.96
CA ALA A 173 11.10 -9.85 -15.10
C ALA A 173 12.13 -9.34 -14.08
N THR A 174 12.13 -9.91 -12.86
CA THR A 174 12.88 -9.36 -11.71
C THR A 174 13.82 -10.36 -11.03
N GLY A 175 13.81 -11.65 -11.43
CA GLY A 175 14.53 -12.71 -10.74
C GLY A 175 14.01 -13.06 -9.34
N LYS A 176 12.95 -12.39 -8.87
CA LYS A 176 12.36 -12.59 -7.54
C LYS A 176 10.97 -13.22 -7.63
N VAL A 177 10.67 -14.12 -6.70
CA VAL A 177 9.34 -14.72 -6.60
C VAL A 177 8.43 -13.81 -5.80
N PRO A 178 7.21 -13.48 -6.27
CA PRO A 178 6.26 -12.68 -5.51
C PRO A 178 5.95 -13.28 -4.15
N ASN A 179 5.85 -12.42 -3.15
CA ASN A 179 5.59 -12.81 -1.76
C ASN A 179 4.23 -12.30 -1.25
N THR A 180 3.60 -11.39 -1.96
CA THR A 180 2.39 -10.70 -1.51
C THR A 180 1.33 -10.72 -2.60
N ILE A 181 0.10 -11.07 -2.22
CA ILE A 181 -1.09 -10.93 -3.07
C ILE A 181 -2.08 -10.03 -2.34
N VAL A 182 -2.55 -8.99 -3.02
CA VAL A 182 -3.66 -8.15 -2.54
C VAL A 182 -4.83 -8.31 -3.50
N MET A 183 -6.01 -8.52 -2.96
CA MET A 183 -7.23 -8.69 -3.74
C MET A 183 -8.41 -7.95 -3.13
N GLY A 184 -9.37 -7.55 -3.96
CA GLY A 184 -10.61 -6.94 -3.48
C GLY A 184 -11.51 -7.96 -2.73
N ALA A 185 -12.37 -7.47 -1.85
CA ALA A 185 -13.27 -8.30 -1.04
C ALA A 185 -14.21 -9.18 -1.91
N LYS A 186 -14.71 -8.64 -3.03
CA LYS A 186 -15.54 -9.38 -3.98
C LYS A 186 -14.79 -10.55 -4.62
N VAL A 187 -13.50 -10.36 -4.93
CA VAL A 187 -12.65 -11.41 -5.49
C VAL A 187 -12.45 -12.53 -4.49
N PHE A 188 -12.16 -12.19 -3.24
CA PHE A 188 -12.01 -13.17 -2.17
C PHE A 188 -13.30 -13.97 -1.95
N SER A 189 -14.46 -13.30 -1.96
CA SER A 189 -15.77 -13.97 -1.85
C SER A 189 -16.00 -14.98 -2.98
N ALA A 190 -15.61 -14.64 -4.21
CA ALA A 190 -15.71 -15.55 -5.35
C ALA A 190 -14.77 -16.76 -5.20
N LEU A 191 -13.51 -16.52 -4.76
CA LEU A 191 -12.54 -17.60 -4.54
C LEU A 191 -12.97 -18.57 -3.45
N LYS A 192 -13.63 -18.10 -2.39
CA LYS A 192 -14.16 -18.96 -1.32
C LYS A 192 -15.12 -20.04 -1.83
N ASN A 193 -15.88 -19.71 -2.86
CA ASN A 193 -16.90 -20.60 -3.43
C ASN A 193 -16.46 -21.26 -4.74
N HIS A 194 -15.17 -21.07 -5.12
CA HIS A 194 -14.69 -21.57 -6.42
C HIS A 194 -14.44 -23.07 -6.39
N PRO A 195 -15.07 -23.88 -7.30
CA PRO A 195 -14.98 -25.33 -7.28
C PRO A 195 -13.55 -25.87 -7.31
N VAL A 196 -12.69 -25.31 -8.14
CA VAL A 196 -11.27 -25.73 -8.27
C VAL A 196 -10.50 -25.54 -6.95
N ILE A 197 -10.84 -24.53 -6.16
CA ILE A 197 -10.20 -24.29 -4.85
C ILE A 197 -10.77 -25.28 -3.84
N ILE A 198 -12.09 -25.43 -3.80
CA ILE A 198 -12.76 -26.35 -2.87
C ILE A 198 -12.28 -27.78 -3.08
N ASP A 199 -12.16 -28.24 -4.33
CA ASP A 199 -11.68 -29.59 -4.64
C ASP A 199 -10.25 -29.86 -4.15
N ARG A 200 -9.38 -28.86 -4.20
CA ARG A 200 -8.01 -28.99 -3.69
C ARG A 200 -7.91 -29.07 -2.18
N ILE A 201 -8.88 -28.48 -1.47
CA ILE A 201 -8.89 -28.42 0.01
C ILE A 201 -9.71 -29.56 0.62
N LYS A 202 -10.60 -30.17 -0.14
CA LYS A 202 -11.56 -31.20 0.27
C LYS A 202 -10.95 -32.31 1.15
N TYR A 203 -9.69 -32.65 0.94
CA TYR A 203 -9.01 -33.72 1.66
C TYR A 203 -8.04 -33.21 2.75
N THR A 204 -7.98 -31.91 3.01
CA THR A 204 -7.06 -31.33 4.00
C THR A 204 -7.67 -31.21 5.41
N GLY A 205 -8.92 -31.65 5.58
CA GLY A 205 -9.63 -31.56 6.86
C GLY A 205 -10.05 -30.14 7.26
N ARG A 206 -10.05 -29.19 6.31
CA ARG A 206 -10.49 -27.81 6.53
C ARG A 206 -11.72 -27.54 5.67
N ASP A 207 -12.82 -27.18 6.31
CA ASP A 207 -14.11 -26.97 5.64
C ASP A 207 -14.29 -25.55 5.10
N VAL A 208 -13.43 -24.59 5.50
CA VAL A 208 -13.57 -23.18 5.13
C VAL A 208 -12.28 -22.65 4.51
N VAL A 209 -12.44 -21.96 3.37
CA VAL A 209 -11.34 -21.24 2.70
C VAL A 209 -11.00 -19.99 3.49
N THR A 210 -9.83 -19.98 4.13
CA THR A 210 -9.27 -18.82 4.82
C THR A 210 -8.17 -18.15 3.99
N VAL A 211 -7.77 -16.95 4.40
CA VAL A 211 -6.69 -16.20 3.74
C VAL A 211 -5.37 -16.94 3.83
N GLU A 212 -5.07 -17.56 4.99
CA GLU A 212 -3.86 -18.35 5.21
C GLU A 212 -3.82 -19.59 4.33
N LEU A 213 -4.98 -20.21 4.11
CA LEU A 213 -5.08 -21.38 3.25
C LEU A 213 -4.86 -21.00 1.78
N LEU A 214 -5.37 -19.84 1.34
CA LEU A 214 -5.07 -19.31 0.02
C LEU A 214 -3.58 -18.94 -0.13
N ALA A 215 -2.95 -18.42 0.91
CA ALA A 215 -1.52 -18.13 0.89
C ALA A 215 -0.68 -19.41 0.70
N ALA A 216 -1.04 -20.48 1.41
CA ALA A 216 -0.41 -21.80 1.23
C ALA A 216 -0.71 -22.41 -0.15
N LEU A 217 -1.94 -22.26 -0.66
CA LEU A 217 -2.35 -22.79 -1.97
C LEU A 217 -1.59 -22.10 -3.13
N PHE A 218 -1.39 -20.80 -3.03
CA PHE A 218 -0.69 -19.99 -4.04
C PHE A 218 0.83 -19.95 -3.81
N ASP A 219 1.31 -20.59 -2.74
CA ASP A 219 2.72 -20.58 -2.36
C ASP A 219 3.28 -19.14 -2.31
N VAL A 220 2.65 -18.32 -1.47
CA VAL A 220 3.05 -16.95 -1.17
C VAL A 220 3.07 -16.71 0.33
N GLN A 221 3.89 -15.78 0.79
CA GLN A 221 3.99 -15.50 2.22
C GLN A 221 2.70 -14.92 2.81
N ARG A 222 1.99 -14.08 2.03
CA ARG A 222 0.78 -13.42 2.51
C ARG A 222 -0.20 -13.12 1.38
N VAL A 223 -1.46 -13.37 1.70
CA VAL A 223 -2.61 -12.94 0.92
C VAL A 223 -3.39 -11.95 1.78
N LEU A 224 -3.79 -10.82 1.22
CA LEU A 224 -4.51 -9.78 1.93
C LEU A 224 -5.77 -9.39 1.16
N VAL A 225 -6.83 -9.14 1.91
CA VAL A 225 -8.13 -8.77 1.34
C VAL A 225 -8.41 -7.31 1.67
N GLY A 226 -8.45 -6.48 0.63
CA GLY A 226 -8.81 -5.07 0.75
C GLY A 226 -10.32 -4.91 0.89
N GLY A 227 -10.78 -4.71 2.11
CA GLY A 227 -12.18 -4.49 2.45
C GLY A 227 -12.56 -3.02 2.62
N ALA A 228 -11.64 -2.09 2.38
CA ALA A 228 -11.90 -0.67 2.52
C ALA A 228 -12.90 -0.18 1.46
N ILE A 229 -13.84 0.65 1.91
CA ILE A 229 -14.83 1.33 1.06
C ILE A 229 -14.67 2.84 1.20
N TYR A 230 -14.96 3.58 0.16
CA TYR A 230 -15.01 5.03 0.18
C TYR A 230 -16.35 5.52 -0.40
N SER A 231 -16.75 6.69 0.01
CA SER A 231 -17.91 7.38 -0.53
C SER A 231 -17.47 8.49 -1.47
N ASN A 232 -18.29 8.78 -2.48
CA ASN A 232 -18.14 9.98 -3.29
C ASN A 232 -18.42 11.24 -2.46
N ASP A 233 -18.08 12.41 -2.99
CA ASP A 233 -18.26 13.70 -2.28
C ASP A 233 -19.71 13.98 -1.88
N ALA A 234 -20.67 13.41 -2.58
CA ALA A 234 -22.10 13.54 -2.26
C ALA A 234 -22.58 12.58 -1.16
N GLY A 235 -21.76 11.61 -0.71
CA GLY A 235 -22.13 10.64 0.32
C GLY A 235 -23.23 9.66 -0.08
N THR A 236 -23.60 9.59 -1.37
CA THR A 236 -24.77 8.84 -1.86
C THR A 236 -24.45 7.41 -2.27
N ALA A 237 -23.19 7.11 -2.57
CA ALA A 237 -22.76 5.79 -3.02
C ALA A 237 -21.45 5.37 -2.36
N PHE A 238 -21.39 4.11 -1.95
CA PHE A 238 -20.16 3.49 -1.45
C PHE A 238 -19.53 2.61 -2.53
N THR A 239 -18.22 2.73 -2.68
CA THR A 239 -17.45 1.97 -3.67
C THR A 239 -16.28 1.29 -2.98
N ASP A 240 -16.00 0.04 -3.39
CA ASP A 240 -14.83 -0.69 -2.90
C ASP A 240 -13.53 -0.02 -3.40
N VAL A 241 -12.56 0.18 -2.53
CA VAL A 241 -11.26 0.75 -2.88
C VAL A 241 -10.50 -0.16 -3.85
N TRP A 242 -10.44 -1.46 -3.56
CA TRP A 242 -9.73 -2.47 -4.35
C TRP A 242 -10.58 -3.14 -5.43
N GLY A 243 -11.89 -2.97 -5.40
CA GLY A 243 -12.83 -3.42 -6.42
C GLY A 243 -12.65 -4.89 -6.87
N LYS A 244 -12.51 -5.08 -8.20
CA LYS A 244 -12.40 -6.38 -8.85
C LYS A 244 -10.96 -6.73 -9.26
N PHE A 245 -9.97 -6.10 -8.63
CA PHE A 245 -8.56 -6.22 -8.97
C PHE A 245 -7.83 -7.21 -8.07
N VAL A 246 -6.79 -7.83 -8.63
CA VAL A 246 -5.80 -8.60 -7.88
C VAL A 246 -4.41 -8.14 -8.28
N VAL A 247 -3.59 -7.85 -7.29
CA VAL A 247 -2.18 -7.48 -7.48
C VAL A 247 -1.31 -8.56 -6.86
N VAL A 248 -0.47 -9.18 -7.67
CA VAL A 248 0.55 -10.14 -7.23
C VAL A 248 1.88 -9.42 -7.28
N ALA A 249 2.57 -9.25 -6.17
CA ALA A 249 3.76 -8.42 -6.11
C ALA A 249 4.86 -9.00 -5.22
N TYR A 250 6.09 -8.64 -5.55
CA TYR A 250 7.23 -8.80 -4.66
C TYR A 250 7.41 -7.50 -3.89
N THR A 251 7.30 -7.56 -2.58
CA THR A 251 7.46 -6.41 -1.68
C THR A 251 8.47 -6.75 -0.60
N GLU A 252 9.50 -5.94 -0.48
CA GLU A 252 10.52 -6.08 0.53
C GLU A 252 10.66 -4.78 1.31
N LEU A 253 10.68 -4.88 2.64
CA LEU A 253 11.13 -3.80 3.51
C LEU A 253 12.66 -3.89 3.54
N GLY A 254 13.29 -3.36 2.48
CA GLY A 254 14.75 -3.20 2.49
C GLY A 254 15.15 -2.12 3.49
N SER A 255 16.20 -2.36 4.27
CA SER A 255 16.94 -1.28 4.88
C SER A 255 17.55 -0.42 3.76
N VAL A 256 17.93 0.83 4.07
CA VAL A 256 18.64 1.70 3.11
C VAL A 256 19.91 1.04 2.55
N ALA A 257 20.44 0.02 3.24
CA ALA A 257 21.56 -0.81 2.81
C ALA A 257 21.17 -1.86 1.75
N ASP A 258 19.91 -2.28 1.69
CA ASP A 258 19.39 -3.26 0.72
C ASP A 258 18.73 -2.61 -0.50
N MET A 259 19.16 -1.41 -0.88
CA MET A 259 18.70 -0.74 -2.11
C MET A 259 18.96 -1.54 -3.41
N GLY A 260 19.47 -2.76 -3.28
CA GLY A 260 19.77 -3.68 -4.38
C GLY A 260 18.65 -4.64 -4.76
N ALA A 261 17.48 -4.64 -4.11
CA ALA A 261 16.37 -5.53 -4.45
C ALA A 261 15.20 -4.76 -5.10
N PRO A 262 14.71 -5.20 -6.28
CA PRO A 262 13.55 -4.59 -6.91
C PRO A 262 12.31 -4.89 -6.06
N SER A 263 11.81 -3.90 -5.31
CA SER A 263 10.52 -3.95 -4.64
C SER A 263 9.44 -3.27 -5.48
N TYR A 264 8.20 -3.71 -5.34
CA TYR A 264 7.07 -3.17 -6.10
C TYR A 264 6.86 -1.68 -5.88
N GLY A 265 6.81 -1.23 -4.63
CA GLY A 265 6.60 0.17 -4.31
C GLY A 265 6.88 0.49 -2.85
N TYR A 266 6.90 1.78 -2.55
CA TYR A 266 7.08 2.32 -1.21
C TYR A 266 6.15 3.50 -0.95
N THR A 267 5.75 3.68 0.30
CA THR A 267 5.15 4.93 0.77
C THR A 267 6.22 5.73 1.49
N TYR A 268 6.65 6.82 0.87
CA TYR A 268 7.62 7.72 1.48
C TYR A 268 6.91 8.65 2.45
N ASN A 269 7.40 8.69 3.70
CA ASN A 269 6.94 9.59 4.75
C ASN A 269 8.06 10.53 5.16
N LEU A 270 7.75 11.79 5.40
CA LEU A 270 8.73 12.71 5.98
C LEU A 270 8.98 12.35 7.46
N ASN A 271 10.25 12.38 7.89
CA ASN A 271 10.60 12.14 9.28
C ASN A 271 9.82 13.05 10.23
N GLY A 272 9.28 12.47 11.31
CA GLY A 272 8.46 13.17 12.30
C GLY A 272 6.97 13.29 11.97
N TYR A 273 6.52 12.79 10.82
CA TYR A 273 5.11 12.75 10.45
C TYR A 273 4.51 11.34 10.67
N PRO A 274 3.19 11.20 10.93
CA PRO A 274 2.22 12.29 11.13
C PRO A 274 2.51 13.11 12.38
N LEU A 275 2.17 14.40 12.33
CA LEU A 275 2.28 15.28 13.48
C LEU A 275 0.91 15.92 13.79
N VAL A 276 0.68 16.15 15.06
CA VAL A 276 -0.45 16.93 15.56
C VAL A 276 0.10 18.27 16.02
N GLU A 277 -0.41 19.36 15.47
CA GLU A 277 -0.06 20.70 15.89
C GLU A 277 -0.78 21.03 17.21
N GLU A 278 -0.35 22.06 17.93
CA GLU A 278 -0.96 22.47 19.19
C GLU A 278 -2.43 22.81 18.95
N PRO A 279 -3.37 22.23 19.71
CA PRO A 279 -4.78 22.52 19.59
C PRO A 279 -5.07 23.99 19.88
N TYR A 280 -5.96 24.59 19.11
CA TYR A 280 -6.39 25.96 19.33
C TYR A 280 -7.91 26.09 19.46
N TYR A 281 -8.34 27.15 20.16
CA TYR A 281 -9.74 27.41 20.34
C TYR A 281 -10.28 28.42 19.32
N ASP A 282 -11.25 27.98 18.51
CA ASP A 282 -11.98 28.85 17.60
C ASP A 282 -13.18 29.51 18.36
N ARG A 283 -13.09 30.83 18.52
CA ARG A 283 -14.12 31.61 19.24
C ARG A 283 -15.43 31.71 18.46
N ASN A 284 -15.40 31.65 17.14
CA ASN A 284 -16.59 31.75 16.31
C ASN A 284 -17.39 30.44 16.34
N ALA A 285 -16.69 29.31 16.19
CA ALA A 285 -17.29 27.98 16.22
C ALA A 285 -17.47 27.44 17.65
N LYS A 286 -16.93 28.12 18.67
CA LYS A 286 -16.90 27.66 20.09
C LYS A 286 -16.38 26.22 20.19
N SER A 287 -15.34 25.92 19.48
CA SER A 287 -14.81 24.56 19.33
C SER A 287 -13.30 24.54 19.50
N TRP A 288 -12.80 23.46 20.08
CA TRP A 288 -11.39 23.14 20.05
C TRP A 288 -11.05 22.45 18.72
N ILE A 289 -9.96 22.87 18.10
CA ILE A 289 -9.51 22.39 16.79
C ILE A 289 -8.19 21.66 16.97
N TYR A 290 -8.12 20.45 16.44
CA TYR A 290 -6.96 19.55 16.49
C TYR A 290 -6.42 19.32 15.08
N PRO A 291 -5.42 20.10 14.65
CA PRO A 291 -4.85 19.94 13.31
C PRO A 291 -3.93 18.71 13.25
N VAL A 292 -4.11 17.90 12.22
CA VAL A 292 -3.26 16.73 11.94
C VAL A 292 -2.69 16.87 10.54
N THR A 293 -1.38 16.80 10.44
CA THR A 293 -0.67 16.93 9.16
C THR A 293 0.12 15.66 8.85
N ARG A 294 0.08 15.23 7.59
CA ARG A 294 0.89 14.16 7.02
C ARG A 294 1.63 14.66 5.80
N ALA A 295 2.87 14.23 5.63
CA ALA A 295 3.67 14.46 4.44
C ALA A 295 4.08 13.09 3.89
N GLU A 296 3.32 12.59 2.94
CA GLU A 296 3.46 11.22 2.44
C GLU A 296 3.17 11.12 0.93
N ALA A 297 3.77 10.15 0.27
CA ALA A 297 3.47 9.80 -1.11
C ALA A 297 3.69 8.31 -1.35
N PRO A 298 2.66 7.55 -1.78
CA PRO A 298 2.84 6.21 -2.29
C PRO A 298 3.42 6.29 -3.70
N VAL A 299 4.47 5.54 -3.97
CA VAL A 299 5.17 5.55 -5.26
C VAL A 299 5.46 4.13 -5.72
N LEU A 300 5.20 3.87 -7.00
CA LEU A 300 5.54 2.63 -7.66
C LEU A 300 7.04 2.65 -8.01
N ALA A 301 7.85 1.85 -7.33
CA ALA A 301 9.29 1.79 -7.57
C ALA A 301 9.63 0.91 -8.79
N SER A 302 8.98 -0.24 -8.91
CA SER A 302 9.18 -1.15 -10.05
C SER A 302 7.87 -1.84 -10.42
N ALA A 303 7.28 -1.44 -11.53
CA ALA A 303 6.07 -2.09 -12.06
C ALA A 303 6.32 -3.54 -12.50
N SER A 304 7.55 -3.89 -12.85
CA SER A 304 7.93 -5.25 -13.23
C SER A 304 7.96 -6.22 -12.04
N ALA A 305 8.08 -5.71 -10.81
CA ALA A 305 7.96 -6.49 -9.57
C ALA A 305 6.50 -6.78 -9.18
N GLY A 306 5.54 -6.36 -10.00
CA GLY A 306 4.13 -6.61 -9.83
C GLY A 306 3.45 -7.16 -11.08
N TYR A 307 2.31 -7.83 -10.85
CA TYR A 307 1.41 -8.31 -11.89
C TYR A 307 -0.01 -7.92 -11.54
N LEU A 308 -0.72 -7.31 -12.49
CA LEU A 308 -2.08 -6.86 -12.32
C LEU A 308 -3.08 -7.78 -13.04
N ILE A 309 -4.04 -8.28 -12.30
CA ILE A 309 -5.20 -8.99 -12.85
C ILE A 309 -6.41 -8.06 -12.71
N THR A 310 -6.95 -7.64 -13.84
CA THR A 310 -8.13 -6.77 -13.88
C THR A 310 -9.38 -7.59 -14.12
N THR A 311 -10.54 -7.08 -13.66
CA THR A 311 -11.86 -7.74 -13.82
C THR A 311 -11.84 -9.22 -13.44
N ALA A 312 -11.20 -9.54 -12.29
CA ALA A 312 -11.10 -10.91 -11.80
C ALA A 312 -12.48 -11.55 -11.55
N VAL A 313 -13.49 -10.75 -11.28
CA VAL A 313 -14.90 -11.16 -11.10
C VAL A 313 -15.83 -10.28 -11.93
N ALA A 314 -17.05 -10.79 -12.21
CA ALA A 314 -18.08 -10.11 -12.98
C ALA A 314 -18.64 -8.85 -12.29
#